data_e022a190031835e1c04d355aedd39773
#
_entry.id   e022a190031835e1c04d355aedd39773
#
_cell.length_a   1.000
_cell.length_b   1.000
_cell.length_c   1.000
_cell.angle_alpha   90.00
_cell.angle_beta   90.00
_cell.angle_gamma   90.00
#
_symmetry.space_group_name_H-M   'P 1'
#
loop_
_entity.id
_entity.type
_entity.pdbx_description
1 polymer ?
#
loop_
_entity_poly.entity_id
_entity_poly.type
_entity_poly.pdbx_seq_one_letter_code
_entity_poly.pdbx_strand_id
1 'polypeptide(L)' 'SVGAPHARLHVLPGRLGLEDLGTPGGTWIDGAPLLPVNGIREITNSRELRFGAVTLTLARA' A
#
# COMPACT_ATOMS: atom_id res chain seq x y z
N SER A 1 14.24 -2.90 12.91
CA SER A 1 14.30 -3.93 11.90
C SER A 1 12.92 -4.37 11.51
N VAL A 2 12.76 -4.56 10.28
CA VAL A 2 11.50 -5.03 9.74
C VAL A 2 11.64 -6.52 9.55
N GLY A 3 11.23 -7.29 10.53
CA GLY A 3 11.37 -8.72 10.46
C GLY A 3 10.40 -9.38 9.52
N ALA A 4 9.28 -8.75 9.24
CA ALA A 4 8.24 -9.32 8.38
C ALA A 4 7.76 -8.28 7.39
N PRO A 5 7.27 -8.70 6.22
CA PRO A 5 6.69 -7.75 5.27
C PRO A 5 5.44 -7.11 5.87
N HIS A 6 5.31 -5.81 5.68
CA HIS A 6 4.15 -5.06 6.13
C HIS A 6 3.07 -5.02 5.05
N ALA A 7 3.49 -5.01 3.81
CA ALA A 7 2.59 -4.94 2.68
C ALA A 7 3.29 -5.57 1.47
N ARG A 8 2.51 -5.92 0.47
CA ARG A 8 3.04 -6.50 -0.76
C ARG A 8 2.60 -5.64 -1.94
N LEU A 9 3.58 -5.21 -2.73
CA LEU A 9 3.32 -4.49 -3.95
C LEU A 9 3.22 -5.49 -5.11
N HIS A 10 2.14 -5.42 -5.85
CA HIS A 10 1.93 -6.26 -7.04
C HIS A 10 2.10 -5.41 -8.27
N VAL A 11 3.11 -5.73 -9.08
CA VAL A 11 3.43 -4.97 -10.28
C VAL A 11 3.00 -5.78 -11.49
N LEU A 12 2.08 -5.22 -12.26
CA LEU A 12 1.59 -5.80 -13.51
C LEU A 12 1.77 -4.78 -14.62
N PRO A 13 1.79 -5.22 -15.89
CA PRO A 13 1.91 -4.26 -16.99
C PRO A 13 0.81 -3.20 -16.92
N GLY A 14 1.22 -1.94 -16.76
CA GLY A 14 0.31 -0.80 -16.69
C GLY A 14 -0.54 -0.71 -15.42
N ARG A 15 -0.30 -1.58 -14.42
CA ARG A 15 -1.13 -1.60 -13.21
C ARG A 15 -0.28 -1.86 -11.98
N LEU A 16 -0.71 -1.28 -10.87
CA LEU A 16 -0.09 -1.52 -9.56
C LEU A 16 -1.17 -1.90 -8.55
N GLY A 17 -0.87 -2.90 -7.73
CA GLY A 17 -1.75 -3.30 -6.65
C GLY A 17 -1.01 -3.31 -5.33
N LEU A 18 -1.74 -3.13 -4.24
CA LEU A 18 -1.18 -3.16 -2.90
C LEU A 18 -2.04 -4.06 -2.01
N GLU A 19 -1.36 -4.87 -1.22
CA GLU A 19 -2.01 -5.77 -0.28
C GLU A 19 -1.44 -5.52 1.11
N ASP A 20 -2.32 -5.29 2.09
CA ASP A 20 -1.87 -5.15 3.48
C ASP A 20 -1.69 -6.53 4.10
N LEU A 21 -0.57 -6.74 4.75
CA LEU A 21 -0.23 -8.03 5.37
C LEU A 21 -0.23 -7.93 6.90
N GLY A 22 -1.02 -6.99 7.44
CA GLY A 22 -1.10 -6.80 8.88
C GLY A 22 -0.08 -5.79 9.38
N THR A 23 0.11 -4.70 8.64
CA THR A 23 1.05 -3.65 9.01
C THR A 23 0.73 -3.07 10.39
N PRO A 24 1.68 -3.10 11.33
CA PRO A 24 1.49 -2.40 12.60
C PRO A 24 1.30 -0.91 12.35
N GLY A 25 0.27 -0.32 12.95
CA GLY A 25 -0.07 1.07 12.70
C GLY A 25 -0.93 1.30 11.48
N GLY A 26 -1.18 0.26 10.68
CA GLY A 26 -2.12 0.32 9.56
C GLY A 26 -1.51 0.75 8.24
N THR A 27 -2.30 0.59 7.18
CA THR A 27 -1.96 0.98 5.82
C THR A 27 -3.10 1.82 5.27
N TRP A 28 -2.77 2.93 4.61
CA TRP A 28 -3.77 3.82 3.99
C TRP A 28 -3.37 4.11 2.55
N ILE A 29 -4.40 4.21 1.70
CA ILE A 29 -4.24 4.59 0.30
C ILE A 29 -5.07 5.86 0.11
N ASP A 30 -4.39 6.98 -0.21
CA ASP A 30 -5.04 8.29 -0.35
C ASP A 30 -5.95 8.62 0.84
N GLY A 31 -5.50 8.27 2.04
CA GLY A 31 -6.25 8.53 3.26
C GLY A 31 -7.30 7.50 3.62
N ALA A 32 -7.55 6.51 2.77
CA ALA A 32 -8.51 5.45 3.05
C ALA A 32 -7.78 4.21 3.58
N PRO A 33 -8.25 3.62 4.68
CA PRO A 33 -7.57 2.46 5.23
C PRO A 33 -7.67 1.25 4.32
N LEU A 34 -6.57 0.50 4.24
CA LEU A 34 -6.51 -0.78 3.57
C LEU A 34 -6.31 -1.85 4.64
N LEU A 35 -7.22 -2.82 4.69
CA LEU A 35 -7.16 -3.89 5.68
C LEU A 35 -6.76 -5.20 5.00
N PRO A 36 -6.16 -6.14 5.73
CA PRO A 36 -5.80 -7.44 5.14
C PRO A 36 -7.01 -8.14 4.50
N VAL A 37 -8.18 -7.98 5.08
CA VAL A 37 -9.41 -8.60 4.57
C VAL A 37 -9.81 -8.04 3.20
N ASN A 38 -9.32 -6.85 2.83
CA ASN A 38 -9.64 -6.25 1.54
C ASN A 38 -8.88 -6.89 0.38
N GLY A 39 -7.84 -7.68 0.67
CA GLY A 39 -7.03 -8.27 -0.38
C GLY A 39 -6.20 -7.24 -1.11
N ILE A 40 -6.05 -7.43 -2.42
CA ILE A 40 -5.26 -6.54 -3.24
C ILE A 40 -6.12 -5.36 -3.69
N ARG A 41 -5.61 -4.14 -3.45
CA ARG A 41 -6.25 -2.91 -3.91
C ARG A 41 -5.43 -2.32 -5.05
N GLU A 42 -6.07 -1.97 -6.16
CA GLU A 42 -5.36 -1.30 -7.26
C GLU A 42 -5.01 0.12 -6.86
N ILE A 43 -3.74 0.49 -7.06
CA ILE A 43 -3.23 1.81 -6.72
C ILE A 43 -2.63 2.53 -7.93
N THR A 44 -2.97 2.08 -9.13
CA THR A 44 -2.39 2.64 -10.38
C THR A 44 -2.53 4.16 -10.44
N ASN A 45 -3.65 4.69 -9.97
CA ASN A 45 -3.91 6.13 -9.99
C ASN A 45 -3.87 6.77 -8.61
N SER A 46 -3.39 6.05 -7.62
CA SER A 46 -3.26 6.61 -6.27
C SER A 46 -2.09 7.56 -6.19
N ARG A 47 -2.14 8.49 -5.24
CA ARG A 47 -1.11 9.50 -5.07
C ARG A 47 -0.27 9.29 -3.82
N GLU A 48 -0.87 8.76 -2.77
CA GLU A 48 -0.22 8.67 -1.48
C GLU A 48 -0.50 7.33 -0.82
N LEU A 49 0.55 6.73 -0.29
CA LEU A 49 0.44 5.52 0.53
C LEU A 49 1.01 5.84 1.89
N ARG A 50 0.38 5.33 2.94
CA ARG A 50 0.89 5.47 4.29
C ARG A 50 0.97 4.10 4.96
N PHE A 51 2.11 3.85 5.60
CA PHE A 51 2.37 2.63 6.35
C PHE A 51 2.75 3.04 7.77
N GLY A 52 1.79 2.92 8.70
CA GLY A 52 2.01 3.45 10.03
C GLY A 52 2.29 4.95 9.98
N ALA A 53 3.46 5.37 10.42
CA ALA A 53 3.86 6.77 10.42
C ALA A 53 4.60 7.21 9.15
N VAL A 54 4.83 6.29 8.20
CA VAL A 54 5.62 6.57 7.00
C VAL A 54 4.69 6.84 5.83
N THR A 55 4.85 7.98 5.19
CA THR A 55 4.06 8.36 4.01
C THR A 55 4.93 8.36 2.78
N LEU A 56 4.45 7.75 1.72
CA LEU A 56 5.10 7.73 0.42
C LEU A 56 4.20 8.43 -0.60
N THR A 57 4.79 9.27 -1.41
CA THR A 57 4.08 9.92 -2.51
C THR A 57 4.45 9.19 -3.80
N LEU A 58 3.43 8.82 -4.57
CA LEU A 58 3.64 8.16 -5.84
C LEU A 58 3.83 9.20 -6.92
N ALA A 59 5.01 9.21 -7.52
CA ALA A 59 5.33 10.10 -8.62
C ALA A 59 5.16 9.36 -9.94
N ARG A 60 4.69 10.06 -10.94
CA ARG A 60 4.51 9.51 -12.27
C ARG A 60 5.33 10.30 -13.27
N ALA A 61 5.90 9.54 -14.18
CA ALA A 61 6.65 10.15 -15.25
C ALA A 61 5.73 10.68 -16.34
#